data_89c3f3191ed237e2d9144acc62e8ea14
#
_entry.id   89c3f3191ed237e2d9144acc62e8ea14
#
_cell.length_a   1.000
_cell.length_b   1.000
_cell.length_c   1.000
_cell.angle_alpha   90.00
_cell.angle_beta   90.00
_cell.angle_gamma   90.00
#
_symmetry.space_group_name_H-M   'P 1'
#
loop_
_entity.id
_entity.type
_entity.pdbx_description
1 polymer ?
#
loop_
_entity_poly.entity_id
_entity_poly.type
_entity_poly.pdbx_seq_one_letter_code
_entity_poly.pdbx_strand_id
1 'polypeptide(L)' 'MINVNILLDKAISETKHLKEQELFLVKDLFKGYEWNRIPRNDRLLLGTLFLNYVNKTNGAIHAVQKTTSGQQRYMVK' A
#
# COMPACT_ATOMS: atom_id res chain seq x y z
N MET A 1 3.25 0.33 -20.60
CA MET A 1 4.18 0.14 -19.47
C MET A 1 3.61 0.81 -18.22
N ILE A 2 3.63 0.11 -17.10
CA ILE A 2 3.09 0.64 -15.85
C ILE A 2 4.16 1.48 -15.15
N ASN A 3 3.81 2.71 -14.79
CA ASN A 3 4.70 3.57 -14.02
C ASN A 3 4.37 3.37 -12.52
N VAL A 4 5.33 2.83 -11.78
CA VAL A 4 5.13 2.51 -10.37
C VAL A 4 4.85 3.76 -9.52
N ASN A 5 5.34 4.92 -9.92
CA ASN A 5 5.05 6.17 -9.20
C ASN A 5 3.58 6.56 -9.32
N ILE A 6 2.95 6.28 -10.45
CA ILE A 6 1.51 6.51 -10.64
C ILE A 6 0.74 5.56 -9.73
N LEU A 7 1.19 4.31 -9.64
CA LEU A 7 0.57 3.34 -8.74
C LEU A 7 0.69 3.77 -7.27
N LEU A 8 1.85 4.31 -6.91
CA LEU A 8 2.06 4.82 -5.56
C LEU A 8 1.11 5.98 -5.24
N ASP A 9 0.98 6.92 -6.17
CA ASP A 9 0.07 8.06 -5.99
C ASP A 9 -1.37 7.59 -5.83
N LYS A 10 -1.77 6.58 -6.60
CA LYS A 10 -3.11 6.01 -6.49
C LYS A 10 -3.30 5.36 -5.13
N ALA A 11 -2.32 4.59 -4.67
CA ALA A 11 -2.40 3.93 -3.36
C ALA A 11 -2.54 4.96 -2.24
N ILE A 12 -1.72 6.01 -2.27
CA ILE A 12 -1.78 7.07 -1.27
C ILE A 12 -3.16 7.75 -1.28
N SER A 13 -3.68 8.01 -2.47
CA SER A 13 -4.98 8.65 -2.63
C SER A 13 -6.11 7.79 -2.06
N GLU A 14 -6.03 6.48 -2.26
CA GLU A 14 -7.06 5.56 -1.77
C GLU A 14 -7.07 5.45 -0.25
N THR A 15 -5.94 5.70 0.42
CA THR A 15 -5.91 5.64 1.88
C THR A 15 -6.83 6.66 2.53
N LYS A 16 -7.18 7.71 1.81
CA LYS A 16 -8.10 8.74 2.32
C LYS A 16 -9.52 8.24 2.51
N HIS A 17 -9.86 7.12 1.88
CA HIS A 17 -11.18 6.52 1.99
C HIS A 17 -11.28 5.51 3.13
N LEU A 18 -10.16 5.22 3.80
CA LEU A 18 -10.13 4.27 4.90
C LEU A 18 -10.54 4.94 6.20
N LYS A 19 -11.10 4.14 7.10
CA LYS A 19 -11.56 4.62 8.40
C LYS A 19 -10.46 4.51 9.44
N GLU A 20 -10.60 5.26 10.52
CA GLU A 20 -9.67 5.17 11.65
C GLU A 20 -9.56 3.73 12.15
N GLN A 21 -8.33 3.32 12.45
CA GLN A 21 -7.98 2.01 12.99
C GLN A 21 -8.25 0.86 12.03
N GLU A 22 -8.57 1.14 10.77
CA GLU A 22 -8.77 0.11 9.76
C GLU A 22 -7.42 -0.48 9.35
N LEU A 23 -7.36 -1.81 9.28
CA LEU A 23 -6.17 -2.53 8.85
C LEU A 23 -6.27 -2.81 7.36
N PHE A 24 -5.13 -2.70 6.66
CA PHE A 24 -5.13 -2.94 5.22
C PHE A 24 -3.75 -3.37 4.72
N LEU A 25 -3.74 -3.97 3.53
CA LEU A 25 -2.54 -4.27 2.76
C LEU A 25 -2.51 -3.34 1.55
N VAL A 26 -1.33 -3.15 0.96
CA VAL A 26 -1.21 -2.31 -0.25
C VAL A 26 -2.16 -2.80 -1.34
N LYS A 27 -2.26 -4.12 -1.52
CA LYS A 27 -3.15 -4.68 -2.55
C LYS A 27 -4.62 -4.31 -2.33
N ASP A 28 -5.03 -4.05 -1.09
CA ASP A 28 -6.41 -3.68 -0.78
C ASP A 28 -6.77 -2.29 -1.29
N LEU A 29 -5.77 -1.50 -1.67
CA LEU A 29 -5.98 -0.16 -2.22
C LEU A 29 -6.26 -0.21 -3.72
N PHE A 30 -6.27 -1.39 -4.31
CA PHE A 30 -6.53 -1.61 -5.73
C PHE A 30 -7.65 -2.61 -5.90
N LYS A 31 -8.36 -2.51 -7.04
CA LYS A 31 -9.30 -3.56 -7.41
C LYS A 31 -8.52 -4.84 -7.73
N GLY A 32 -9.14 -5.99 -7.50
CA GLY A 32 -8.47 -7.28 -7.70
C GLY A 32 -7.84 -7.40 -9.07
N TYR A 33 -8.57 -7.04 -10.13
CA TYR A 33 -8.04 -7.15 -11.48
C TYR A 33 -6.91 -6.15 -11.76
N GLU A 34 -6.95 -4.97 -11.14
CA GLU A 34 -5.87 -3.99 -11.26
C GLU A 34 -4.59 -4.53 -10.65
N TRP A 35 -4.70 -5.09 -9.45
CA TRP A 35 -3.56 -5.68 -8.75
C TRP A 35 -2.95 -6.82 -9.56
N ASN A 36 -3.81 -7.69 -10.11
CA ASN A 36 -3.35 -8.84 -10.87
C ASN A 36 -2.63 -8.47 -12.17
N ARG A 37 -2.90 -7.28 -12.71
CA ARG A 37 -2.23 -6.77 -13.91
C ARG A 37 -0.87 -6.16 -13.64
N ILE A 38 -0.54 -5.89 -12.39
CA ILE A 38 0.76 -5.32 -12.03
C ILE A 38 1.80 -6.43 -12.01
N PRO A 39 2.91 -6.31 -12.78
CA PRO A 39 3.96 -7.31 -12.74
C PRO A 39 4.52 -7.49 -11.33
N ARG A 40 4.98 -8.68 -11.01
CA ARG A 40 5.45 -9.01 -9.66
C ARG A 40 6.53 -8.05 -9.18
N ASN A 41 7.50 -7.74 -10.02
CA ASN A 41 8.60 -6.83 -9.64
C ASN A 41 8.07 -5.46 -9.28
N ASP A 42 7.06 -4.98 -10.00
CA ASP A 42 6.46 -3.68 -9.71
C ASP A 42 5.64 -3.72 -8.43
N ARG A 43 5.00 -4.85 -8.11
CA ARG A 43 4.31 -5.00 -6.83
C ARG A 43 5.29 -4.92 -5.67
N LEU A 44 6.44 -5.57 -5.79
CA LEU A 44 7.47 -5.54 -4.75
C LEU A 44 8.02 -4.13 -4.57
N LEU A 45 8.30 -3.46 -5.68
CA LEU A 45 8.79 -2.08 -5.63
C LEU A 45 7.73 -1.14 -5.03
N LEU A 46 6.48 -1.30 -5.44
CA LEU A 46 5.38 -0.50 -4.90
C LEU A 46 5.27 -0.66 -3.38
N GLY A 47 5.38 -1.90 -2.90
CA GLY A 47 5.35 -2.17 -1.46
C GLY A 47 6.47 -1.45 -0.72
N THR A 48 7.69 -1.48 -1.29
CA THR A 48 8.83 -0.78 -0.71
C THR A 48 8.62 0.73 -0.69
N LEU A 49 8.13 1.28 -1.79
CA LEU A 49 7.88 2.72 -1.89
C LEU A 49 6.79 3.16 -0.93
N PHE A 50 5.75 2.36 -0.80
CA PHE A 50 4.66 2.69 0.13
C PHE A 50 5.15 2.66 1.59
N LEU A 51 5.94 1.67 1.94
CA LEU A 51 6.52 1.60 3.30
C LEU A 51 7.41 2.81 3.57
N ASN A 52 8.23 3.20 2.61
CA ASN A 52 9.07 4.40 2.74
C ASN A 52 8.21 5.65 2.93
N TYR A 53 7.15 5.76 2.17
CA TYR A 53 6.21 6.87 2.31
C TYR A 53 5.64 6.94 3.72
N VAL A 54 5.17 5.80 4.23
CA VAL A 54 4.59 5.72 5.57
C VAL A 54 5.61 6.10 6.65
N ASN A 55 6.85 5.65 6.50
CA ASN A 55 7.91 5.93 7.47
C ASN A 55 8.37 7.39 7.44
N LYS A 56 8.30 8.03 6.29
CA LYS A 56 8.74 9.43 6.14
C LYS A 56 7.68 10.43 6.57
N THR A 57 6.42 10.09 6.43
CA THR A 57 5.33 10.98 6.79
C THR A 57 4.87 10.65 8.21
N ASN A 58 4.94 11.59 9.11
CA ASN A 58 4.32 11.46 10.42
C ASN A 58 2.80 11.57 10.28
N GLY A 59 2.26 10.76 9.39
CA GLY A 59 0.90 10.90 8.96
C GLY A 59 -0.07 9.99 9.68
N ALA A 60 -1.21 9.79 9.06
CA ALA A 60 -2.33 9.06 9.61
C ALA A 60 -2.18 7.54 9.50
N ILE A 61 -1.08 7.05 8.92
CA ILE A 61 -0.88 5.61 8.67
C ILE A 61 0.41 5.15 9.32
N HIS A 62 0.39 3.97 9.92
CA HIS A 62 1.61 3.36 10.41
C HIS A 62 1.66 1.87 10.05
N ALA A 63 2.88 1.36 9.89
CA ALA A 63 3.10 -0.05 9.62
C ALA A 63 2.91 -0.85 10.91
N VAL A 64 2.23 -1.98 10.79
CA VAL A 64 2.01 -2.88 11.91
C VAL A 64 2.61 -4.24 11.58
N GLN A 65 2.26 -5.26 12.36
CA GLN A 65 2.82 -6.58 12.20
C GLN A 65 2.54 -7.17 10.81
N LYS A 66 3.53 -7.85 10.22
CA LYS A 66 3.35 -8.54 8.94
C LYS A 66 2.37 -9.71 9.09
N THR A 67 1.72 -10.06 7.98
CA THR A 67 0.89 -11.26 7.94
C THR A 67 1.75 -12.51 7.96
N THR A 68 1.12 -13.66 8.18
CA THR A 68 1.83 -14.94 8.18
C THR A 68 2.47 -15.24 6.82
N SER A 69 1.93 -14.69 5.73
CA SER A 69 2.51 -14.85 4.40
C SER A 69 3.60 -13.83 4.08
N GLY A 70 3.97 -12.99 5.05
CA GLY A 70 5.07 -12.03 4.90
C GLY A 70 4.69 -10.70 4.29
N GLN A 71 3.41 -10.41 4.12
CA GLN A 71 2.97 -9.12 3.59
C GLN A 71 2.89 -8.08 4.70
N GLN A 72 3.41 -6.88 4.43
CA GLN A 72 3.35 -5.80 5.40
C GLN A 72 1.92 -5.29 5.54
N ARG A 73 1.46 -5.21 6.77
CA ARG A 73 0.13 -4.70 7.09
C ARG A 73 0.25 -3.28 7.62
N TYR A 74 -0.77 -2.48 7.36
CA TYR A 74 -0.83 -1.08 7.80
C TYR A 74 -2.12 -0.81 8.54
N MET A 75 -2.10 0.24 9.35
CA MET A 75 -3.30 0.66 10.08
C MET A 75 -3.43 2.18 9.99
N VAL A 76 -4.68 2.63 9.80
CA VAL A 76 -5.00 4.05 9.86
C VAL A 76 -5.13 4.46 11.32
N LYS A 77 -4.46 5.55 11.70
CA LYS A 77 -4.56 6.08 13.07
C LYS A 77 -5.94 6.63 13.36
#